data_18868f021303132d7aba537fb2457bd4
#
_entry.id   18868f021303132d7aba537fb2457bd4
#
_cell.length_a   1.000
_cell.length_b   1.000
_cell.length_c   1.000
_cell.angle_alpha   90.00
_cell.angle_beta   90.00
_cell.angle_gamma   90.00
#
_symmetry.space_group_name_H-M   'P 1'
#
loop_
_entity.id
_entity.type
_entity.pdbx_description
1 polymer ?
#
loop_
_entity_poly.entity_id
_entity_poly.type
_entity_poly.pdbx_seq_one_letter_code
_entity_poly.pdbx_strand_id
1 'polypeptide(L)'
;MTSDLNELNDFAARYAKAWCSQNPKSVAVFFAENASLTVNGGPPTPPLDVARVFMRDFPEMTVTFDKLEACGDRTAFHWTLTGTYAGTGKHVRISGYELWKINNAGLIAESSGHFDSSEYERQLKGSDK
;
A
#
# COMPACT_ATOMS: atom_id res chain seq x y z
N MET A 1 2.03 -15.73 -21.68
CA MET A 1 1.89 -15.51 -21.19
C MET A 1 1.45 -15.22 -20.49
N THR A 2 1.36 -15.20 -19.92
CA THR A 2 0.75 -14.81 -19.39
C THR A 2 0.64 -14.59 -18.31
N SER A 3 1.03 -14.06 -17.76
CA SER A 3 0.76 -13.74 -16.73
C SER A 3 -0.17 -13.65 -16.38
N ASP A 4 -0.23 -14.03 -15.84
CA ASP A 4 -1.47 -14.09 -15.76
C ASP A 4 -2.02 -13.57 -14.53
N LEU A 5 -3.29 -13.47 -14.50
CA LEU A 5 -4.01 -12.92 -13.39
C LEU A 5 -3.78 -13.71 -12.14
N ASN A 6 -3.59 -15.03 -12.26
CA ASN A 6 -3.31 -15.84 -11.07
C ASN A 6 -2.00 -15.45 -10.42
N GLU A 7 -0.98 -15.20 -11.23
CA GLU A 7 0.31 -14.80 -10.70
C GLU A 7 0.23 -13.43 -10.04
N LEU A 8 -0.51 -12.50 -10.68
CA LEU A 8 -0.67 -11.18 -10.10
C LEU A 8 -1.48 -11.20 -8.82
N ASN A 9 -2.50 -12.04 -8.76
CA ASN A 9 -3.27 -12.16 -7.52
C ASN A 9 -2.42 -12.74 -6.40
N ASP A 10 -1.59 -13.71 -6.70
CA ASP A 10 -0.69 -14.26 -5.69
C ASP A 10 0.32 -13.21 -5.22
N PHE A 11 0.87 -12.46 -6.18
CA PHE A 11 1.80 -11.39 -5.88
C PHE A 11 1.12 -10.36 -4.97
N ALA A 12 -0.12 -9.96 -5.29
CA ALA A 12 -0.85 -8.97 -4.51
C ALA A 12 -1.13 -9.47 -3.10
N ALA A 13 -1.49 -10.74 -2.96
CA ALA A 13 -1.75 -11.30 -1.64
C ALA A 13 -0.48 -11.29 -0.78
N ARG A 14 0.66 -11.64 -1.38
CA ARG A 14 1.92 -11.62 -0.65
C ARG A 14 2.34 -10.20 -0.32
N TYR A 15 2.06 -9.26 -1.22
CA TYR A 15 2.37 -7.86 -1.00
C TYR A 15 1.58 -7.31 0.20
N ALA A 16 0.27 -7.60 0.25
CA ALA A 16 -0.54 -7.16 1.38
C ALA A 16 -0.01 -7.75 2.69
N LYS A 17 0.37 -9.01 2.65
CA LYS A 17 0.90 -9.67 3.83
C LYS A 17 2.20 -9.03 4.30
N ALA A 18 3.02 -8.57 3.34
CA ALA A 18 4.28 -7.91 3.67
C ALA A 18 4.02 -6.63 4.46
N TRP A 19 2.95 -5.89 4.12
CA TRP A 19 2.59 -4.69 4.86
C TRP A 19 2.20 -4.99 6.30
N CYS A 20 1.73 -6.22 6.57
CA CYS A 20 1.35 -6.63 7.91
C CYS A 20 2.54 -7.11 8.73
N SER A 21 3.71 -7.25 8.12
CA SER A 21 4.85 -7.91 8.75
C SER A 21 5.60 -7.04 9.74
N GLN A 22 5.38 -5.74 9.73
CA GLN A 22 6.13 -4.77 10.52
C GLN A 22 7.60 -4.71 10.13
N ASN A 23 7.93 -5.20 8.92
CA ASN A 23 9.28 -5.15 8.39
C ASN A 23 9.27 -4.42 7.05
N PRO A 24 9.70 -3.15 7.00
CA PRO A 24 9.64 -2.38 5.75
C PRO A 24 10.39 -3.03 4.59
N LYS A 25 11.44 -3.78 4.86
CA LYS A 25 12.18 -4.45 3.80
C LYS A 25 11.33 -5.50 3.11
N SER A 26 10.39 -6.12 3.82
CA SER A 26 9.50 -7.10 3.23
C SER A 26 8.61 -6.49 2.15
N VAL A 27 8.25 -5.21 2.31
CA VAL A 27 7.50 -4.49 1.30
C VAL A 27 8.41 -4.10 0.13
N ALA A 28 9.60 -3.60 0.45
CA ALA A 28 10.52 -3.08 -0.56
C ALA A 28 10.95 -4.11 -1.59
N VAL A 29 11.01 -5.40 -1.19
CA VAL A 29 11.46 -6.44 -2.13
C VAL A 29 10.50 -6.67 -3.28
N PHE A 30 9.26 -6.17 -3.18
CA PHE A 30 8.29 -6.26 -4.28
C PHE A 30 8.51 -5.20 -5.34
N PHE A 31 9.40 -4.25 -5.08
CA PHE A 31 9.65 -3.12 -5.97
C PHE A 31 10.97 -3.28 -6.70
N ALA A 32 11.01 -2.73 -7.92
CA ALA A 32 12.25 -2.70 -8.68
C ALA A 32 13.22 -1.73 -8.02
N GLU A 33 14.49 -1.88 -8.37
CA GLU A 33 15.50 -0.94 -7.95
C GLU A 33 15.14 0.45 -8.48
N ASN A 34 15.30 1.45 -7.67
CA ASN A 34 14.97 2.85 -8.04
C ASN A 34 13.48 3.09 -8.25
N ALA A 35 12.64 2.19 -7.76
CA ALA A 35 11.19 2.38 -7.84
C ALA A 35 10.75 3.50 -6.90
N SER A 36 9.57 4.05 -7.17
CA SER A 36 9.00 5.07 -6.32
C SER A 36 7.56 4.75 -5.99
N LEU A 37 7.13 5.25 -4.85
CA LEU A 37 5.75 5.16 -4.41
C LEU A 37 5.31 6.57 -4.03
N THR A 38 4.25 7.06 -4.67
CA THR A 38 3.67 8.33 -4.28
C THR A 38 2.41 8.07 -3.47
N VAL A 39 2.07 8.99 -2.60
CA VAL A 39 0.87 8.88 -1.78
C VAL A 39 0.05 10.13 -2.00
N ASN A 40 -1.15 9.94 -2.55
CA ASN A 40 -2.11 11.04 -2.78
C ASN A 40 -1.50 12.21 -3.54
N GLY A 41 -0.71 11.88 -4.58
CA GLY A 41 -0.12 12.93 -5.42
C GLY A 41 1.09 13.61 -4.82
N GLY A 42 1.63 13.09 -3.74
CA GLY A 42 2.81 13.65 -3.12
C GLY A 42 4.08 13.32 -3.90
N PRO A 43 5.24 13.65 -3.34
CA PRO A 43 6.49 13.43 -4.04
C PRO A 43 6.83 11.94 -4.15
N PRO A 44 7.54 11.56 -5.22
CA PRO A 44 8.01 10.18 -5.33
C PRO A 44 8.95 9.85 -4.17
N THR A 45 8.69 8.74 -3.51
CA THR A 45 9.41 8.37 -2.29
C THR A 45 9.85 6.92 -2.41
N PRO A 46 11.04 6.55 -1.91
CA PRO A 46 11.42 5.15 -1.91
C PRO A 46 10.40 4.31 -1.13
N PRO A 47 10.00 3.17 -1.67
CA PRO A 47 8.99 2.34 -1.00
C PRO A 47 9.36 1.96 0.43
N LEU A 48 10.65 1.74 0.69
CA LEU A 48 11.12 1.40 2.03
C LEU A 48 10.75 2.49 3.03
N ASP A 49 10.89 3.75 2.61
CA ASP A 49 10.61 4.87 3.50
C ASP A 49 9.12 5.01 3.76
N VAL A 50 8.29 4.79 2.74
CA VAL A 50 6.84 4.85 2.91
C VAL A 50 6.40 3.75 3.89
N ALA A 51 6.91 2.54 3.70
CA ALA A 51 6.54 1.43 4.56
C ALA A 51 6.98 1.70 6.00
N ARG A 52 8.17 2.29 6.16
CA ARG A 52 8.69 2.58 7.49
C ARG A 52 7.76 3.54 8.25
N VAL A 53 7.27 4.57 7.55
CA VAL A 53 6.39 5.55 8.18
C VAL A 53 5.07 4.91 8.61
N PHE A 54 4.43 4.15 7.71
CA PHE A 54 3.15 3.54 8.06
C PHE A 54 3.29 2.48 9.14
N MET A 55 4.35 1.71 9.11
CA MET A 55 4.57 0.69 10.14
C MET A 55 4.87 1.31 11.49
N ARG A 56 5.57 2.46 11.50
CA ARG A 56 5.78 3.19 12.73
C ARG A 56 4.47 3.74 13.30
N ASP A 57 3.63 4.28 12.40
CA ASP A 57 2.38 4.91 12.81
C ASP A 57 1.32 3.87 13.22
N PHE A 58 1.41 2.66 12.66
CA PHE A 58 0.44 1.62 12.94
C PHE A 58 1.16 0.31 13.29
N PRO A 59 1.63 0.19 14.54
CA PRO A 59 2.49 -0.95 14.91
C PRO A 59 1.81 -2.31 14.77
N GLU A 60 0.48 -2.34 14.66
CA GLU A 60 -0.25 -3.61 14.54
C GLU A 60 -1.20 -3.58 13.37
N MET A 61 -0.81 -2.89 12.28
CA MET A 61 -1.75 -2.74 11.20
C MET A 61 -1.99 -4.04 10.45
N THR A 62 -3.18 -4.11 9.88
CA THR A 62 -3.55 -5.15 8.96
C THR A 62 -3.87 -4.49 7.62
N VAL A 63 -3.28 -5.00 6.55
CA VAL A 63 -3.61 -4.56 5.21
C VAL A 63 -4.22 -5.76 4.49
N THR A 64 -5.41 -5.55 3.97
CA THR A 64 -6.15 -6.61 3.28
C THR A 64 -6.12 -6.33 1.79
N PHE A 65 -5.86 -7.37 1.01
CA PHE A 65 -5.94 -7.29 -0.44
C PHE A 65 -7.39 -7.51 -0.82
N ASP A 66 -8.02 -6.48 -1.40
CA ASP A 66 -9.44 -6.56 -1.72
C ASP A 66 -9.69 -7.05 -3.14
N LYS A 67 -8.99 -6.49 -4.13
CA LYS A 67 -9.12 -6.94 -5.51
C LYS A 67 -8.07 -6.28 -6.39
N LEU A 68 -7.89 -6.83 -7.58
CA LEU A 68 -7.08 -6.22 -8.62
C LEU A 68 -7.96 -5.82 -9.79
N GLU A 69 -7.60 -4.72 -10.44
CA GLU A 69 -8.29 -4.29 -11.66
C GLU A 69 -7.25 -3.86 -12.69
N ALA A 70 -7.49 -4.23 -13.94
CA ALA A 70 -6.62 -3.77 -15.02
C ALA A 70 -7.03 -2.36 -15.40
N CYS A 71 -6.05 -1.47 -15.51
CA CYS A 71 -6.28 -0.07 -15.83
C CYS A 71 -5.29 0.34 -16.91
N GLY A 72 -5.59 -0.04 -18.16
CA GLY A 72 -4.67 0.23 -19.26
C GLY A 72 -3.39 -0.57 -19.06
N ASP A 73 -2.26 0.11 -19.03
CA ASP A 73 -0.98 -0.55 -18.81
C ASP A 73 -0.61 -0.62 -17.32
N ARG A 74 -1.56 -0.31 -16.45
CA ARG A 74 -1.36 -0.35 -15.01
C ARG A 74 -2.29 -1.35 -14.36
N THR A 75 -1.96 -1.72 -13.13
CA THR A 75 -2.78 -2.63 -12.33
C THR A 75 -3.16 -1.91 -11.04
N ALA A 76 -4.46 -1.84 -10.77
CA ALA A 76 -4.94 -1.22 -9.54
C ALA A 76 -5.05 -2.30 -8.46
N PHE A 77 -4.32 -2.10 -7.39
CA PHE A 77 -4.33 -2.98 -6.22
C PHE A 77 -5.21 -2.29 -5.17
N HIS A 78 -6.38 -2.85 -4.92
CA HIS A 78 -7.30 -2.28 -3.93
C HIS A 78 -7.02 -2.89 -2.56
N TRP A 79 -6.95 -2.04 -1.54
CA TRP A 79 -6.56 -2.48 -0.21
C TRP A 79 -7.40 -1.78 0.85
N THR A 80 -7.42 -2.39 2.04
CA THR A 80 -8.01 -1.78 3.24
C THR A 80 -6.99 -1.90 4.35
N LEU A 81 -6.72 -0.80 5.02
CA LEU A 81 -5.80 -0.76 6.15
C LEU A 81 -6.60 -0.54 7.42
N THR A 82 -6.34 -1.37 8.43
CA THR A 82 -6.92 -1.17 9.77
C THR A 82 -5.79 -1.22 10.78
N GLY A 83 -5.95 -0.47 11.85
CA GLY A 83 -4.96 -0.46 12.90
C GLY A 83 -5.22 0.66 13.88
N THR A 84 -4.35 0.77 14.87
CA THR A 84 -4.41 1.82 15.86
C THR A 84 -3.27 2.79 15.60
N TYR A 85 -3.61 4.06 15.42
CA TYR A 85 -2.61 5.09 15.17
C TYR A 85 -1.84 5.36 16.47
N ALA A 86 -0.53 5.19 16.43
CA ALA A 86 0.31 5.32 17.62
C ALA A 86 0.26 6.72 18.23
N GLY A 87 0.06 7.73 17.36
CA GLY A 87 0.08 9.12 17.83
C GLY A 87 -1.09 9.50 18.72
N THR A 88 -2.26 8.88 18.53
CA THR A 88 -3.45 9.23 19.29
C THR A 88 -4.14 8.06 19.95
N GLY A 89 -3.76 6.83 19.60
CA GLY A 89 -4.44 5.63 20.10
C GLY A 89 -5.78 5.38 19.46
N LYS A 90 -6.11 6.09 18.38
CA LYS A 90 -7.40 5.94 17.72
C LYS A 90 -7.36 4.85 16.67
N HIS A 91 -8.48 4.15 16.54
CA HIS A 91 -8.60 3.10 15.54
C HIS A 91 -8.86 3.72 14.17
N VAL A 92 -8.18 3.20 13.15
CA VAL A 92 -8.30 3.70 11.79
C VAL A 92 -8.70 2.56 10.87
N ARG A 93 -9.60 2.83 9.96
CA ARG A 93 -9.94 1.91 8.88
C ARG A 93 -10.11 2.73 7.62
N ILE A 94 -9.24 2.51 6.66
CA ILE A 94 -9.24 3.28 5.42
C ILE A 94 -8.99 2.35 4.25
N SER A 95 -9.73 2.55 3.16
CA SER A 95 -9.54 1.78 1.94
C SER A 95 -9.02 2.68 0.84
N GLY A 96 -8.26 2.12 -0.06
CA GLY A 96 -7.72 2.87 -1.17
C GLY A 96 -7.21 1.92 -2.22
N TYR A 97 -6.34 2.44 -3.08
CA TYR A 97 -5.75 1.61 -4.12
C TYR A 97 -4.39 2.16 -4.49
N GLU A 98 -3.56 1.29 -5.08
CA GLU A 98 -2.29 1.66 -5.67
C GLU A 98 -2.35 1.32 -7.14
N LEU A 99 -1.88 2.22 -7.98
CA LEU A 99 -1.74 1.93 -9.40
C LEU A 99 -0.29 1.52 -9.63
N TRP A 100 -0.10 0.26 -10.00
CA TRP A 100 1.21 -0.32 -10.20
C TRP A 100 1.60 -0.33 -11.66
N LYS A 101 2.84 0.01 -11.94
CA LYS A 101 3.46 -0.28 -13.22
C LYS A 101 4.43 -1.43 -12.98
N ILE A 102 4.11 -2.60 -13.53
CA ILE A 102 4.92 -3.80 -13.33
C ILE A 102 5.91 -3.90 -14.48
N ASN A 103 7.18 -4.14 -14.15
CA ASN A 103 8.20 -4.23 -15.19
C ASN A 103 8.35 -5.67 -15.69
N ASN A 104 9.29 -5.87 -16.62
CA ASN A 104 9.47 -7.18 -17.23
C ASN A 104 9.97 -8.24 -16.26
N ALA A 105 10.55 -7.82 -15.15
CA ALA A 105 11.00 -8.75 -14.13
C ALA A 105 9.89 -9.13 -13.15
N GLY A 106 8.70 -8.57 -13.33
CA GLY A 106 7.58 -8.87 -12.45
C GLY A 106 7.58 -8.08 -11.17
N LEU A 107 8.32 -6.98 -11.12
CA LEU A 107 8.40 -6.12 -9.94
C LEU A 107 7.69 -4.80 -10.20
N ILE A 108 7.30 -4.12 -9.13
CA ILE A 108 6.65 -2.82 -9.23
C ILE A 108 7.70 -1.76 -9.53
N ALA A 109 7.61 -1.14 -10.71
CA ALA A 109 8.53 -0.07 -11.10
C ALA A 109 8.07 1.28 -10.58
N GLU A 110 6.76 1.49 -10.51
CA GLU A 110 6.16 2.70 -9.97
C GLU A 110 4.85 2.35 -9.32
N SER A 111 4.53 3.03 -8.23
CA SER A 111 3.23 2.88 -7.62
C SER A 111 2.71 4.26 -7.21
N SER A 112 1.41 4.44 -7.39
CA SER A 112 0.74 5.67 -7.00
C SER A 112 -0.42 5.29 -6.10
N GLY A 113 -0.30 5.58 -4.82
CA GLY A 113 -1.33 5.22 -3.84
C GLY A 113 -2.33 6.35 -3.65
N HIS A 114 -3.59 5.98 -3.52
CA HIS A 114 -4.68 6.95 -3.39
C HIS A 114 -5.66 6.50 -2.33
N PHE A 115 -6.02 7.40 -1.46
CA PHE A 115 -7.09 7.19 -0.49
C PHE A 115 -7.60 8.56 -0.08
N ASP A 116 -8.75 8.60 0.60
CA ASP A 116 -9.36 9.85 1.03
C ASP A 116 -8.58 10.42 2.21
N SER A 117 -7.74 11.40 1.95
CA SER A 117 -6.88 11.96 2.99
C SER A 117 -7.68 12.71 4.06
N SER A 118 -8.80 13.31 3.70
CA SER A 118 -9.64 13.99 4.68
C SER A 118 -10.22 13.01 5.69
N GLU A 119 -10.72 11.89 5.18
CA GLU A 119 -11.26 10.86 6.05
C GLU A 119 -10.16 10.24 6.91
N TYR A 120 -8.99 10.02 6.32
CA TYR A 120 -7.86 9.48 7.03
C TYR A 120 -7.47 10.39 8.21
N GLU A 121 -7.34 11.70 7.93
CA GLU A 121 -6.95 12.63 8.98
C GLU A 121 -8.01 12.74 10.06
N ARG A 122 -9.28 12.68 9.67
CA ARG A 122 -10.36 12.72 10.64
C ARG A 122 -10.25 11.54 11.61
N GLN A 123 -9.95 10.36 11.08
CA GLN A 123 -9.82 9.18 11.91
C GLN A 123 -8.58 9.23 12.81
N LEU A 124 -7.48 9.77 12.30
CA LEU A 124 -6.28 9.92 13.11
C LEU A 124 -6.54 10.78 14.35
N LYS A 125 -7.32 11.83 14.18
CA LYS A 125 -7.62 12.74 15.27
C LYS A 125 -8.69 12.19 16.20
N GLY A 126 -9.45 11.22 15.74
CA GLY A 126 -10.50 10.64 16.54
C GLY A 126 -11.61 11.61 16.83
N SER A 127 -11.99 12.39 15.83
CA SER A 127 -13.00 13.37 16.09
C SER A 127 -14.29 12.69 16.31
N ASP A 128 -14.95 12.92 17.25
CA ASP A 128 -16.10 12.38 17.47
C ASP A 128 -16.91 13.29 17.99
N LYS A 129 -16.91 13.61 17.99
CA LYS A 129 -17.54 14.19 18.32
C LYS A 129 -17.76 14.56 18.23
#